data_e7976509e58dcf72d2777dcbf819abb9
#
_entry.id   e7976509e58dcf72d2777dcbf819abb9
#
_cell.length_a   1.000
_cell.length_b   1.000
_cell.length_c   1.000
_cell.angle_alpha   90.00
_cell.angle_beta   90.00
_cell.angle_gamma   90.00
#
_symmetry.space_group_name_H-M   'P 1'
#
loop_
_entity.id
_entity.type
_entity.pdbx_description
1 polymer ?
#
loop_
_entity_poly.entity_id
_entity_poly.type
_entity_poly.pdbx_seq_one_letter_code
_entity_poly.pdbx_strand_id
1 'polypeptide(L)'
;MSEGVVEGRIAVVTGAGNGIGRAHALAFAAHGAKVVVNDLGGGRDGAGASAGPAQSVVDEIVAAGGEAVANTDDISTWEGAGRLVRQAVDTYGGLDVLVNNAGILRDRMIVSMTERDWDSVIAVHLKGSFATLHHAAAYWRERAKSGQDNDARVINTTSPSGIFGNPGQSNYGSAKAGIGSLTLIAAAELARYGVTVNAIAPTALTRLTDDIEMMKQAAESQDLTPEAISPLVVWLGSAASREVTGRVFGVVGNRITVLEGWVNGPAASADARWTPEELSSVVPNLVAKAAPNADVLGNRNGA
;
A
#
# COMPACT_ATOMS: atom_id res chain seq x y z
N MET A 1 11.01 30.52 -1.62
CA MET A 1 10.90 29.06 -1.82
C MET A 1 9.45 28.78 -2.20
N SER A 2 9.16 27.98 -3.21
CA SER A 2 7.77 27.58 -3.50
C SER A 2 7.24 26.76 -2.31
N GLU A 3 6.01 27.01 -1.89
CA GLU A 3 5.34 26.15 -0.89
C GLU A 3 5.37 24.68 -1.33
N GLY A 4 5.63 23.77 -0.39
CA GLY A 4 5.64 22.34 -0.66
C GLY A 4 4.24 21.84 -1.06
N VAL A 5 4.16 20.82 -1.91
CA VAL A 5 2.86 20.31 -2.43
C VAL A 5 1.95 19.71 -1.36
N VAL A 6 2.48 19.44 -0.15
CA VAL A 6 1.75 18.94 1.02
C VAL A 6 1.96 19.83 2.25
N GLU A 7 2.25 21.11 2.03
CA GLU A 7 2.49 22.09 3.09
C GLU A 7 1.37 22.09 4.15
N GLY A 8 1.76 21.96 5.41
CA GLY A 8 0.86 21.99 6.56
C GLY A 8 0.00 20.72 6.73
N ARG A 9 0.02 19.75 5.80
CA ARG A 9 -0.75 18.50 5.93
C ARG A 9 -0.13 17.60 7.01
N ILE A 10 -0.99 16.83 7.66
CA ILE A 10 -0.61 15.87 8.71
C ILE A 10 -0.64 14.49 8.12
N ALA A 11 0.53 13.84 8.02
CA ALA A 11 0.71 12.54 7.42
C ALA A 11 1.11 11.47 8.45
N VAL A 12 0.46 10.32 8.40
CA VAL A 12 0.88 9.08 9.10
C VAL A 12 1.48 8.15 8.06
N VAL A 13 2.69 7.65 8.29
CA VAL A 13 3.35 6.65 7.44
C VAL A 13 3.68 5.42 8.29
N THR A 14 3.13 4.26 7.94
CA THR A 14 3.39 3.00 8.64
C THR A 14 4.58 2.25 8.05
N GLY A 15 5.37 1.56 8.90
CA GLY A 15 6.60 0.89 8.47
C GLY A 15 7.65 1.89 7.96
N ALA A 16 7.72 3.06 8.60
CA ALA A 16 8.48 4.20 8.11
C ALA A 16 9.91 4.31 8.67
N GLY A 17 10.37 3.33 9.43
CA GLY A 17 11.74 3.32 9.98
C GLY A 17 12.82 2.93 8.95
N ASN A 18 12.44 2.29 7.83
CA ASN A 18 13.38 1.81 6.82
C ASN A 18 12.77 1.79 5.40
N GLY A 19 13.63 1.65 4.39
CA GLY A 19 13.23 1.38 2.99
C GLY A 19 12.23 2.38 2.44
N ILE A 20 11.19 1.89 1.74
CA ILE A 20 10.19 2.71 1.06
C ILE A 20 9.42 3.61 2.04
N GLY A 21 9.04 3.10 3.21
CA GLY A 21 8.33 3.90 4.21
C GLY A 21 9.16 5.07 4.77
N ARG A 22 10.45 4.84 5.01
CA ARG A 22 11.40 5.90 5.38
C ARG A 22 11.48 6.96 4.28
N ALA A 23 11.67 6.54 3.03
CA ALA A 23 11.72 7.45 1.89
C ALA A 23 10.44 8.29 1.77
N HIS A 24 9.26 7.68 2.00
CA HIS A 24 7.99 8.42 2.03
C HIS A 24 7.95 9.45 3.15
N ALA A 25 8.32 9.07 4.39
CA ALA A 25 8.29 9.98 5.53
C ALA A 25 9.19 11.21 5.31
N LEU A 26 10.42 10.98 4.84
CA LEU A 26 11.36 12.05 4.49
C LEU A 26 10.82 12.94 3.37
N ALA A 27 10.24 12.35 2.31
CA ALA A 27 9.69 13.10 1.20
C ALA A 27 8.48 13.95 1.61
N PHE A 28 7.55 13.42 2.42
CA PHE A 28 6.44 14.19 2.97
C PHE A 28 6.94 15.39 3.77
N ALA A 29 7.90 15.18 4.69
CA ALA A 29 8.47 16.26 5.49
C ALA A 29 9.19 17.31 4.64
N ALA A 30 9.98 16.89 3.63
CA ALA A 30 10.67 17.78 2.71
C ALA A 30 9.70 18.66 1.87
N HIS A 31 8.45 18.21 1.72
CA HIS A 31 7.39 18.96 1.04
C HIS A 31 6.41 19.66 2.01
N GLY A 32 6.78 19.83 3.29
CA GLY A 32 6.09 20.66 4.28
C GLY A 32 5.04 19.95 5.13
N ALA A 33 4.91 18.62 5.04
CA ALA A 33 4.01 17.89 5.92
C ALA A 33 4.58 17.70 7.33
N LYS A 34 3.67 17.63 8.33
CA LYS A 34 3.96 17.11 9.67
C LYS A 34 3.78 15.61 9.67
N VAL A 35 4.79 14.85 10.11
CA VAL A 35 4.80 13.41 9.91
C VAL A 35 4.78 12.63 11.22
N VAL A 36 3.85 11.67 11.34
CA VAL A 36 3.93 10.60 12.33
C VAL A 36 4.62 9.41 11.69
N VAL A 37 5.84 9.12 12.13
CA VAL A 37 6.69 8.04 11.66
C VAL A 37 6.40 6.80 12.50
N ASN A 38 5.60 5.87 11.98
CA ASN A 38 5.29 4.62 12.70
C ASN A 38 6.22 3.50 12.23
N ASP A 39 6.88 2.84 13.16
CA ASP A 39 7.63 1.60 12.93
C ASP A 39 7.77 0.82 14.25
N LEU A 40 7.41 -0.46 14.24
CA LEU A 40 7.58 -1.34 15.41
C LEU A 40 9.06 -1.64 15.67
N GLY A 41 9.94 -1.44 14.69
CA GLY A 41 11.37 -1.71 14.79
C GLY A 41 11.72 -3.21 14.70
N GLY A 42 10.84 -4.01 14.14
CA GLY A 42 11.04 -5.44 13.91
C GLY A 42 11.98 -5.75 12.73
N GLY A 43 12.47 -7.00 12.69
CA GLY A 43 13.21 -7.55 11.57
C GLY A 43 12.35 -7.70 10.29
N ARG A 44 12.99 -8.14 9.18
CA ARG A 44 12.34 -8.44 7.91
C ARG A 44 11.19 -9.44 8.04
N ASP A 45 11.33 -10.39 8.95
CA ASP A 45 10.36 -11.47 9.25
C ASP A 45 9.30 -11.06 10.30
N GLY A 46 9.36 -9.81 10.79
CA GLY A 46 8.46 -9.29 11.82
C GLY A 46 8.89 -9.65 13.25
N ALA A 47 10.08 -10.20 13.47
CA ALA A 47 10.56 -10.50 14.82
C ALA A 47 11.18 -9.26 15.49
N GLY A 48 10.96 -9.13 16.81
CA GLY A 48 11.50 -8.05 17.63
C GLY A 48 10.70 -6.74 17.55
N ALA A 49 11.10 -5.78 18.42
CA ALA A 49 10.58 -4.42 18.45
C ALA A 49 11.66 -3.46 18.98
N SER A 50 11.74 -2.25 18.42
CA SER A 50 12.67 -1.20 18.85
C SER A 50 12.19 0.18 18.41
N ALA A 51 12.29 1.18 19.27
CA ALA A 51 11.98 2.56 18.92
C ALA A 51 13.04 3.20 18.00
N GLY A 52 14.23 2.63 17.90
CA GLY A 52 15.38 3.21 17.18
C GLY A 52 15.09 3.59 15.73
N PRO A 53 14.53 2.71 14.88
CA PRO A 53 14.30 3.02 13.48
C PRO A 53 13.35 4.20 13.27
N ALA A 54 12.22 4.25 13.95
CA ALA A 54 11.27 5.37 13.84
C ALA A 54 11.90 6.68 14.35
N GLN A 55 12.58 6.64 15.49
CA GLN A 55 13.23 7.82 16.09
C GLN A 55 14.35 8.35 15.19
N SER A 56 15.16 7.48 14.58
CA SER A 56 16.22 7.89 13.66
C SER A 56 15.69 8.69 12.46
N VAL A 57 14.54 8.30 11.92
CA VAL A 57 13.91 9.05 10.82
C VAL A 57 13.35 10.38 11.31
N VAL A 58 12.77 10.42 12.50
CA VAL A 58 12.32 11.68 13.13
C VAL A 58 13.49 12.63 13.32
N ASP A 59 14.60 12.16 13.86
CA ASP A 59 15.81 12.98 14.11
C ASP A 59 16.35 13.56 12.78
N GLU A 60 16.32 12.78 11.69
CA GLU A 60 16.73 13.23 10.36
C GLU A 60 15.78 14.30 9.80
N ILE A 61 14.46 14.12 9.94
CA ILE A 61 13.46 15.11 9.52
C ILE A 61 13.64 16.42 10.28
N VAL A 62 13.80 16.34 11.60
CA VAL A 62 13.98 17.53 12.46
C VAL A 62 15.30 18.22 12.16
N ALA A 63 16.38 17.49 11.93
CA ALA A 63 17.68 18.07 11.54
C ALA A 63 17.60 18.78 10.18
N ALA A 64 16.71 18.34 9.28
CA ALA A 64 16.43 19.02 8.01
C ALA A 64 15.44 20.20 8.14
N GLY A 65 14.94 20.51 9.34
CA GLY A 65 14.01 21.61 9.61
C GLY A 65 12.54 21.26 9.46
N GLY A 66 12.18 19.98 9.28
CA GLY A 66 10.80 19.50 9.23
C GLY A 66 10.20 19.19 10.62
N GLU A 67 8.93 18.80 10.64
CA GLU A 67 8.21 18.40 11.87
C GLU A 67 7.85 16.92 11.83
N ALA A 68 8.30 16.12 12.80
CA ALA A 68 7.93 14.71 12.90
C ALA A 68 7.90 14.22 14.36
N VAL A 69 7.13 13.15 14.60
CA VAL A 69 7.12 12.41 15.87
C VAL A 69 7.15 10.90 15.59
N ALA A 70 7.83 10.15 16.46
CA ALA A 70 7.88 8.71 16.38
C ALA A 70 6.64 8.05 17.00
N ASN A 71 6.23 6.92 16.42
CA ASN A 71 5.23 6.02 16.97
C ASN A 71 5.75 4.57 16.83
N THR A 72 5.60 3.78 17.88
CA THR A 72 6.06 2.38 17.92
C THR A 72 4.92 1.39 18.14
N ASP A 73 3.68 1.82 17.94
CA ASP A 73 2.53 0.94 18.06
C ASP A 73 2.54 -0.15 16.99
N ASP A 74 2.13 -1.35 17.39
CA ASP A 74 1.91 -2.48 16.49
C ASP A 74 0.57 -2.32 15.77
N ILE A 75 0.60 -1.97 14.50
CA ILE A 75 -0.58 -1.79 13.67
C ILE A 75 -1.33 -3.09 13.33
N SER A 76 -0.72 -4.26 13.55
CA SER A 76 -1.39 -5.55 13.39
C SER A 76 -2.45 -5.79 14.47
N THR A 77 -2.38 -5.01 15.55
CA THR A 77 -3.37 -4.98 16.62
C THR A 77 -4.37 -3.85 16.41
N TRP A 78 -5.63 -4.11 16.74
CA TRP A 78 -6.71 -3.11 16.62
C TRP A 78 -6.45 -1.85 17.46
N GLU A 79 -6.01 -2.07 18.69
CA GLU A 79 -5.72 -1.02 19.66
C GLU A 79 -4.49 -0.19 19.26
N GLY A 80 -3.45 -0.83 18.73
CA GLY A 80 -2.23 -0.16 18.24
C GLY A 80 -2.54 0.75 17.05
N ALA A 81 -3.29 0.25 16.06
CA ALA A 81 -3.75 1.06 14.94
C ALA A 81 -4.59 2.28 15.41
N GLY A 82 -5.45 2.09 16.42
CA GLY A 82 -6.23 3.17 17.00
C GLY A 82 -5.39 4.21 17.76
N ARG A 83 -4.34 3.78 18.48
CA ARG A 83 -3.41 4.71 19.16
C ARG A 83 -2.60 5.52 18.16
N LEU A 84 -2.13 4.90 17.08
CA LEU A 84 -1.41 5.60 16.02
C LEU A 84 -2.23 6.75 15.43
N VAL A 85 -3.48 6.51 15.05
CA VAL A 85 -4.37 7.54 14.52
C VAL A 85 -4.63 8.64 15.56
N ARG A 86 -4.89 8.27 16.81
CA ARG A 86 -5.06 9.24 17.89
C ARG A 86 -3.83 10.11 18.10
N GLN A 87 -2.63 9.54 18.05
CA GLN A 87 -1.39 10.32 18.22
C GLN A 87 -1.28 11.45 17.16
N ALA A 88 -1.64 11.19 15.90
CA ALA A 88 -1.63 12.23 14.87
C ALA A 88 -2.60 13.37 15.23
N VAL A 89 -3.81 13.03 15.65
CA VAL A 89 -4.84 14.00 16.04
C VAL A 89 -4.44 14.78 17.30
N ASP A 90 -3.93 14.10 18.33
CA ASP A 90 -3.56 14.71 19.60
C ASP A 90 -2.31 15.61 19.47
N THR A 91 -1.34 15.23 18.63
CA THR A 91 -0.08 15.96 18.47
C THR A 91 -0.22 17.14 17.52
N TYR A 92 -0.90 16.94 16.38
CA TYR A 92 -0.93 17.93 15.30
C TYR A 92 -2.31 18.54 15.04
N GLY A 93 -3.35 18.06 15.72
CA GLY A 93 -4.72 18.56 15.60
C GLY A 93 -5.54 17.92 14.49
N GLY A 94 -5.02 16.91 13.78
CA GLY A 94 -5.74 16.30 12.68
C GLY A 94 -5.02 15.10 12.03
N LEU A 95 -5.60 14.62 10.93
CA LEU A 95 -5.03 13.63 10.04
C LEU A 95 -5.53 13.90 8.63
N ASP A 96 -4.62 14.17 7.70
CA ASP A 96 -4.93 14.46 6.29
C ASP A 96 -4.48 13.35 5.36
N VAL A 97 -3.38 12.65 5.68
CA VAL A 97 -2.79 11.60 4.83
C VAL A 97 -2.46 10.36 5.66
N LEU A 98 -2.98 9.21 5.23
CA LEU A 98 -2.61 7.90 5.77
C LEU A 98 -1.89 7.09 4.69
N VAL A 99 -0.62 6.75 4.93
CA VAL A 99 0.17 5.86 4.07
C VAL A 99 0.33 4.51 4.76
N ASN A 100 -0.39 3.50 4.28
CA ASN A 100 -0.30 2.12 4.72
C ASN A 100 0.81 1.40 3.95
N ASN A 101 2.02 1.38 4.52
CA ASN A 101 3.21 0.81 3.88
C ASN A 101 3.81 -0.35 4.68
N ALA A 102 3.57 -0.47 5.97
CA ALA A 102 4.17 -1.51 6.83
C ALA A 102 4.01 -2.92 6.24
N GLY A 103 5.06 -3.72 6.37
CA GLY A 103 5.06 -5.07 5.84
C GLY A 103 6.22 -5.93 6.30
N ILE A 104 6.02 -7.24 6.21
CA ILE A 104 7.00 -8.29 6.51
C ILE A 104 6.97 -9.35 5.40
N LEU A 105 8.02 -10.15 5.26
CA LEU A 105 8.08 -11.28 4.34
C LEU A 105 8.34 -12.59 5.10
N ARG A 106 7.55 -13.61 4.75
CA ARG A 106 7.69 -15.00 5.20
C ARG A 106 7.40 -15.91 4.02
N ASP A 107 8.25 -15.79 3.00
CA ASP A 107 8.08 -16.49 1.72
C ASP A 107 8.34 -17.98 1.89
N ARG A 108 7.40 -18.80 1.42
CA ARG A 108 7.46 -20.27 1.37
C ARG A 108 6.59 -20.77 0.24
N MET A 109 7.01 -21.86 -0.41
CA MET A 109 6.11 -22.61 -1.27
C MET A 109 4.88 -23.06 -0.48
N ILE A 110 3.71 -23.07 -1.11
CA ILE A 110 2.41 -23.32 -0.44
C ILE A 110 2.41 -24.60 0.41
N VAL A 111 3.07 -25.65 -0.06
CA VAL A 111 3.17 -26.95 0.63
C VAL A 111 4.04 -26.91 1.89
N SER A 112 4.91 -25.90 2.02
CA SER A 112 5.85 -25.74 3.13
C SER A 112 5.53 -24.54 4.01
N MET A 113 4.49 -23.79 3.67
CA MET A 113 4.05 -22.61 4.44
C MET A 113 3.36 -23.06 5.71
N THR A 114 3.80 -22.52 6.85
CA THR A 114 3.16 -22.78 8.14
C THR A 114 2.01 -21.79 8.38
N GLU A 115 1.07 -22.18 9.26
CA GLU A 115 0.00 -21.29 9.73
C GLU A 115 0.57 -19.95 10.26
N ARG A 116 1.65 -20.02 11.05
CA ARG A 116 2.33 -18.82 11.56
C ARG A 116 2.88 -17.93 10.45
N ASP A 117 3.43 -18.48 9.36
CA ASP A 117 3.92 -17.68 8.22
C ASP A 117 2.77 -16.97 7.52
N TRP A 118 1.64 -17.66 7.37
CA TRP A 118 0.42 -17.11 6.82
C TRP A 118 -0.15 -15.99 7.72
N ASP A 119 -0.47 -16.32 8.97
CA ASP A 119 -1.17 -15.42 9.90
C ASP A 119 -0.38 -14.14 10.17
N SER A 120 0.95 -14.25 10.34
CA SER A 120 1.80 -13.08 10.59
C SER A 120 1.75 -12.10 9.42
N VAL A 121 1.80 -12.59 8.18
CA VAL A 121 1.77 -11.74 6.99
C VAL A 121 0.39 -11.11 6.81
N ILE A 122 -0.69 -11.89 6.94
CA ILE A 122 -2.06 -11.37 6.87
C ILE A 122 -2.31 -10.32 7.95
N ALA A 123 -1.85 -10.56 9.18
CA ALA A 123 -2.03 -9.65 10.30
C ALA A 123 -1.38 -8.29 10.06
N VAL A 124 -0.12 -8.26 9.61
CA VAL A 124 0.61 -6.99 9.40
C VAL A 124 0.08 -6.28 8.17
N HIS A 125 -0.02 -6.97 7.03
CA HIS A 125 -0.35 -6.33 5.77
C HIS A 125 -1.84 -6.00 5.64
N LEU A 126 -2.70 -7.02 5.63
CA LEU A 126 -4.11 -6.82 5.30
C LEU A 126 -4.90 -6.28 6.49
N LYS A 127 -4.80 -6.94 7.64
CA LYS A 127 -5.49 -6.49 8.85
C LYS A 127 -4.94 -5.16 9.34
N GLY A 128 -3.61 -4.95 9.33
CA GLY A 128 -2.98 -3.69 9.74
C GLY A 128 -3.42 -2.51 8.88
N SER A 129 -3.43 -2.66 7.55
CA SER A 129 -3.94 -1.63 6.63
C SER A 129 -5.44 -1.37 6.84
N PHE A 130 -6.23 -2.41 7.09
CA PHE A 130 -7.65 -2.25 7.40
C PHE A 130 -7.87 -1.55 8.74
N ALA A 131 -7.15 -1.91 9.79
CA ALA A 131 -7.33 -1.34 11.12
C ALA A 131 -6.97 0.15 11.18
N THR A 132 -5.84 0.55 10.59
CA THR A 132 -5.45 1.96 10.48
C THR A 132 -6.44 2.76 9.65
N LEU A 133 -6.86 2.23 8.50
CA LEU A 133 -7.89 2.83 7.65
C LEU A 133 -9.22 2.99 8.39
N HIS A 134 -9.67 1.98 9.13
CA HIS A 134 -10.91 2.02 9.91
C HIS A 134 -10.90 3.16 10.93
N HIS A 135 -9.83 3.27 11.72
CA HIS A 135 -9.73 4.33 12.74
C HIS A 135 -9.64 5.73 12.12
N ALA A 136 -8.89 5.87 11.02
CA ALA A 136 -8.83 7.12 10.27
C ALA A 136 -10.19 7.49 9.64
N ALA A 137 -10.87 6.53 9.03
CA ALA A 137 -12.21 6.72 8.44
C ALA A 137 -13.26 7.10 9.50
N ALA A 138 -13.19 6.50 10.70
CA ALA A 138 -14.04 6.88 11.82
C ALA A 138 -13.82 8.35 12.24
N TYR A 139 -12.56 8.78 12.32
CA TYR A 139 -12.20 10.17 12.60
C TYR A 139 -12.76 11.13 11.53
N TRP A 140 -12.53 10.87 10.25
CA TRP A 140 -13.02 11.72 9.16
C TRP A 140 -14.56 11.75 9.08
N ARG A 141 -15.21 10.62 9.35
CA ARG A 141 -16.68 10.56 9.43
C ARG A 141 -17.25 11.46 10.53
N GLU A 142 -16.65 11.44 11.73
CA GLU A 142 -17.12 12.28 12.83
C GLU A 142 -16.86 13.78 12.55
N ARG A 143 -15.75 14.13 11.90
CA ARG A 143 -15.52 15.50 11.38
C ARG A 143 -16.62 15.93 10.41
N ALA A 144 -16.91 15.10 9.41
CA ALA A 144 -17.97 15.38 8.44
C ALA A 144 -19.35 15.55 9.11
N LYS A 145 -19.69 14.70 10.11
CA LYS A 145 -20.93 14.83 10.88
C LYS A 145 -21.01 16.10 11.71
N SER A 146 -19.86 16.63 12.18
CA SER A 146 -19.79 17.91 12.91
C SER A 146 -19.76 19.13 11.99
N GLY A 147 -19.94 18.94 10.67
CA GLY A 147 -19.95 20.01 9.68
C GLY A 147 -18.57 20.51 9.27
N GLN A 148 -17.53 19.75 9.55
CA GLN A 148 -16.16 20.04 9.12
C GLN A 148 -15.85 19.29 7.83
N ASP A 149 -15.30 20.01 6.85
CA ASP A 149 -14.84 19.38 5.62
C ASP A 149 -13.55 18.57 5.81
N ASN A 150 -13.42 17.50 5.05
CA ASN A 150 -12.17 16.79 4.92
C ASN A 150 -11.64 16.94 3.48
N ASP A 151 -10.33 16.98 3.34
CA ASP A 151 -9.58 16.79 2.11
C ASP A 151 -8.52 15.71 2.36
N ALA A 152 -8.98 14.49 2.68
CA ALA A 152 -8.11 13.43 3.18
C ALA A 152 -7.70 12.43 2.09
N ARG A 153 -6.54 11.81 2.27
CA ARG A 153 -5.92 10.87 1.34
C ARG A 153 -5.49 9.60 2.05
N VAL A 154 -5.80 8.46 1.44
CA VAL A 154 -5.26 7.16 1.84
C VAL A 154 -4.47 6.60 0.69
N ILE A 155 -3.22 6.23 0.96
CA ILE A 155 -2.35 5.56 0.02
C ILE A 155 -1.97 4.19 0.60
N ASN A 156 -2.50 3.14 0.01
CA ASN A 156 -2.18 1.77 0.39
C ASN A 156 -1.01 1.23 -0.43
N THR A 157 -0.24 0.29 0.11
CA THR A 157 0.84 -0.38 -0.60
C THR A 157 0.44 -1.82 -0.92
N THR A 158 0.07 -2.07 -2.17
CA THR A 158 -0.09 -3.42 -2.74
C THR A 158 1.26 -3.90 -3.32
N SER A 159 1.25 -4.81 -4.28
CA SER A 159 2.46 -5.37 -4.91
C SER A 159 2.12 -5.99 -6.25
N PRO A 160 3.07 -6.05 -7.21
CA PRO A 160 2.96 -6.88 -8.39
C PRO A 160 2.61 -8.34 -8.05
N SER A 161 3.15 -8.88 -6.96
CA SER A 161 2.81 -10.24 -6.47
C SER A 161 1.34 -10.41 -6.11
N GLY A 162 0.68 -9.34 -5.64
CA GLY A 162 -0.76 -9.35 -5.35
C GLY A 162 -1.64 -9.16 -6.59
N ILE A 163 -1.12 -8.53 -7.64
CA ILE A 163 -1.85 -8.25 -8.88
C ILE A 163 -1.70 -9.40 -9.87
N PHE A 164 -0.48 -9.93 -10.03
CA PHE A 164 -0.14 -10.89 -11.08
C PHE A 164 0.17 -12.28 -10.51
N GLY A 165 0.38 -12.42 -9.20
CA GLY A 165 0.81 -13.65 -8.56
C GLY A 165 2.33 -13.84 -8.60
N ASN A 166 2.88 -14.48 -7.56
CA ASN A 166 4.30 -14.82 -7.49
C ASN A 166 4.46 -16.15 -6.71
N PRO A 167 5.04 -17.21 -7.32
CA PRO A 167 5.30 -18.46 -6.61
C PRO A 167 6.13 -18.24 -5.34
N GLY A 168 5.78 -18.94 -4.26
CA GLY A 168 6.42 -18.79 -2.95
C GLY A 168 5.84 -17.68 -2.06
N GLN A 169 4.94 -16.87 -2.58
CA GLN A 169 4.34 -15.73 -1.88
C GLN A 169 2.82 -15.86 -1.74
N SER A 170 2.29 -17.03 -1.49
CA SER A 170 0.83 -17.22 -1.36
C SER A 170 0.22 -16.39 -0.22
N ASN A 171 0.90 -16.23 0.93
CA ASN A 171 0.49 -15.35 2.00
C ASN A 171 0.59 -13.86 1.60
N TYR A 172 1.76 -13.43 1.16
CA TYR A 172 2.04 -12.05 0.79
C TYR A 172 1.20 -11.61 -0.41
N GLY A 173 1.17 -12.39 -1.49
CA GLY A 173 0.36 -12.10 -2.67
C GLY A 173 -1.13 -11.99 -2.34
N SER A 174 -1.67 -12.91 -1.52
CA SER A 174 -3.07 -12.84 -1.08
C SER A 174 -3.36 -11.59 -0.25
N ALA A 175 -2.47 -11.24 0.69
CA ALA A 175 -2.62 -10.01 1.48
C ALA A 175 -2.61 -8.77 0.59
N LYS A 176 -1.68 -8.70 -0.37
CA LYS A 176 -1.52 -7.56 -1.29
C LYS A 176 -2.67 -7.46 -2.31
N ALA A 177 -3.22 -8.58 -2.79
CA ALA A 177 -4.46 -8.61 -3.58
C ALA A 177 -5.65 -8.09 -2.76
N GLY A 178 -5.76 -8.53 -1.51
CA GLY A 178 -6.77 -8.03 -0.56
C GLY A 178 -6.69 -6.52 -0.33
N ILE A 179 -5.48 -5.95 -0.24
CA ILE A 179 -5.27 -4.50 -0.12
C ILE A 179 -5.72 -3.78 -1.40
N GLY A 180 -5.45 -4.34 -2.58
CA GLY A 180 -5.97 -3.80 -3.84
C GLY A 180 -7.49 -3.71 -3.84
N SER A 181 -8.18 -4.78 -3.46
CA SER A 181 -9.64 -4.82 -3.34
C SER A 181 -10.15 -3.85 -2.26
N LEU A 182 -9.52 -3.83 -1.07
CA LEU A 182 -9.85 -2.89 0.01
C LEU A 182 -9.76 -1.44 -0.46
N THR A 183 -8.78 -1.10 -1.30
CA THR A 183 -8.61 0.24 -1.87
C THR A 183 -9.83 0.65 -2.70
N LEU A 184 -10.32 -0.23 -3.58
CA LEU A 184 -11.47 0.06 -4.43
C LEU A 184 -12.75 0.23 -3.60
N ILE A 185 -12.97 -0.65 -2.62
CA ILE A 185 -14.14 -0.61 -1.73
C ILE A 185 -14.12 0.66 -0.89
N ALA A 186 -13.00 0.95 -0.22
CA ALA A 186 -12.87 2.11 0.63
C ALA A 186 -12.97 3.43 -0.15
N ALA A 187 -12.49 3.48 -1.39
CA ALA A 187 -12.67 4.65 -2.26
C ALA A 187 -14.15 4.98 -2.48
N ALA A 188 -14.97 3.96 -2.75
CA ALA A 188 -16.41 4.13 -2.93
C ALA A 188 -17.14 4.51 -1.63
N GLU A 189 -16.78 3.88 -0.50
CA GLU A 189 -17.44 4.11 0.79
C GLU A 189 -17.11 5.47 1.39
N LEU A 190 -15.87 5.96 1.23
CA LEU A 190 -15.35 7.15 1.91
C LEU A 190 -15.44 8.42 1.07
N ALA A 191 -15.76 8.34 -0.22
CA ALA A 191 -15.89 9.51 -1.11
C ALA A 191 -16.82 10.58 -0.55
N ARG A 192 -17.95 10.17 0.04
CA ARG A 192 -18.93 11.08 0.67
C ARG A 192 -18.41 11.85 1.89
N TYR A 193 -17.25 11.46 2.43
CA TYR A 193 -16.60 12.13 3.56
C TYR A 193 -15.39 12.97 3.11
N GLY A 194 -15.18 13.17 1.81
CA GLY A 194 -14.05 13.94 1.28
C GLY A 194 -12.71 13.19 1.37
N VAL A 195 -12.73 11.86 1.29
CA VAL A 195 -11.54 11.00 1.37
C VAL A 195 -11.32 10.30 0.03
N THR A 196 -10.13 10.42 -0.55
CA THR A 196 -9.71 9.59 -1.67
C THR A 196 -8.84 8.44 -1.19
N VAL A 197 -8.98 7.28 -1.83
CA VAL A 197 -8.22 6.07 -1.49
C VAL A 197 -7.60 5.49 -2.74
N ASN A 198 -6.27 5.40 -2.78
CA ASN A 198 -5.51 4.82 -3.89
C ASN A 198 -4.48 3.82 -3.37
N ALA A 199 -3.88 3.04 -4.25
CA ALA A 199 -2.79 2.15 -3.90
C ALA A 199 -1.63 2.29 -4.87
N ILE A 200 -0.43 1.98 -4.38
CA ILE A 200 0.78 1.76 -5.19
C ILE A 200 1.15 0.28 -5.18
N ALA A 201 1.69 -0.21 -6.28
CA ALA A 201 2.37 -1.49 -6.43
C ALA A 201 3.84 -1.21 -6.79
N PRO A 202 4.68 -0.95 -5.79
CA PRO A 202 6.06 -0.51 -6.02
C PRO A 202 6.99 -1.67 -6.34
N THR A 203 8.00 -1.39 -7.17
CA THR A 203 9.18 -2.24 -7.36
C THR A 203 10.40 -1.42 -7.01
N ALA A 204 11.05 -1.72 -5.90
CA ALA A 204 12.26 -1.04 -5.42
C ALA A 204 13.22 -2.03 -4.76
N LEU A 205 14.50 -1.72 -4.82
CA LEU A 205 15.54 -2.46 -4.10
C LEU A 205 15.57 -1.98 -2.64
N THR A 206 15.22 -2.88 -1.73
CA THR A 206 15.12 -2.60 -0.30
C THR A 206 15.67 -3.78 0.49
N ARG A 207 15.79 -3.65 1.80
CA ARG A 207 16.11 -4.77 2.71
C ARG A 207 15.20 -6.01 2.50
N LEU A 208 14.00 -5.83 1.96
CA LEU A 208 13.06 -6.93 1.67
C LEU A 208 13.37 -7.64 0.34
N THR A 209 14.12 -7.03 -0.56
CA THR A 209 14.34 -7.49 -1.94
C THR A 209 15.82 -7.54 -2.36
N ASP A 210 16.75 -7.20 -1.45
CA ASP A 210 18.19 -7.10 -1.73
C ASP A 210 18.88 -8.45 -1.97
N ASP A 211 18.23 -9.56 -1.68
CA ASP A 211 18.68 -10.92 -1.97
C ASP A 211 18.18 -11.45 -3.35
N ILE A 212 17.35 -10.68 -4.07
CA ILE A 212 16.81 -11.09 -5.37
C ILE A 212 17.76 -10.62 -6.49
N GLU A 213 18.49 -11.56 -7.10
CA GLU A 213 19.50 -11.27 -8.13
C GLU A 213 18.93 -10.49 -9.33
N MET A 214 17.72 -10.85 -9.79
CA MET A 214 17.04 -10.14 -10.87
C MET A 214 16.80 -8.66 -10.53
N MET A 215 16.52 -8.34 -9.26
CA MET A 215 16.33 -6.95 -8.82
C MET A 215 17.65 -6.17 -8.82
N LYS A 216 18.77 -6.80 -8.46
CA LYS A 216 20.11 -6.19 -8.52
C LYS A 216 20.49 -5.87 -9.96
N GLN A 217 20.29 -6.83 -10.88
CA GLN A 217 20.56 -6.61 -12.31
C GLN A 217 19.68 -5.50 -12.90
N ALA A 218 18.40 -5.45 -12.54
CA ALA A 218 17.52 -4.37 -12.98
C ALA A 218 17.96 -2.99 -12.44
N ALA A 219 18.53 -2.92 -11.23
CA ALA A 219 19.04 -1.71 -10.63
C ALA A 219 20.27 -1.13 -11.34
N GLU A 220 20.97 -1.90 -12.15
CA GLU A 220 22.09 -1.40 -12.99
C GLU A 220 21.62 -0.48 -14.12
N SER A 221 20.36 -0.61 -14.55
CA SER A 221 19.78 0.13 -15.68
C SER A 221 18.63 1.06 -15.32
N GLN A 222 18.09 0.94 -14.09
CA GLN A 222 16.95 1.70 -13.61
C GLN A 222 17.19 2.17 -12.18
N ASP A 223 16.65 3.34 -11.84
CA ASP A 223 16.64 3.81 -10.46
C ASP A 223 15.59 3.01 -9.65
N LEU A 224 16.02 1.95 -8.99
CA LEU A 224 15.19 1.13 -8.12
C LEU A 224 15.36 1.51 -6.64
N THR A 225 15.81 2.72 -6.34
CA THR A 225 15.88 3.20 -4.96
C THR A 225 14.48 3.37 -4.37
N PRO A 226 14.32 3.24 -3.04
CA PRO A 226 13.07 3.57 -2.34
C PRO A 226 12.58 4.98 -2.62
N GLU A 227 13.50 5.92 -2.80
CA GLU A 227 13.25 7.33 -3.08
C GLU A 227 12.51 7.56 -4.40
N ALA A 228 12.75 6.73 -5.42
CA ALA A 228 12.05 6.81 -6.71
C ALA A 228 10.54 6.56 -6.63
N ILE A 229 10.07 5.91 -5.57
CA ILE A 229 8.63 5.64 -5.34
C ILE A 229 7.92 6.85 -4.72
N SER A 230 8.62 7.62 -3.89
CA SER A 230 8.03 8.65 -3.05
C SER A 230 7.37 9.83 -3.78
N PRO A 231 7.84 10.31 -4.94
CA PRO A 231 7.20 11.43 -5.63
C PRO A 231 5.72 11.21 -5.94
N LEU A 232 5.34 10.01 -6.41
CA LEU A 232 3.94 9.69 -6.66
C LEU A 232 3.14 9.66 -5.35
N VAL A 233 3.69 9.11 -4.27
CA VAL A 233 3.00 8.99 -2.98
C VAL A 233 2.77 10.37 -2.35
N VAL A 234 3.74 11.27 -2.41
CA VAL A 234 3.59 12.65 -1.96
C VAL A 234 2.55 13.39 -2.81
N TRP A 235 2.58 13.23 -4.13
CA TRP A 235 1.57 13.82 -5.01
C TRP A 235 0.16 13.28 -4.72
N LEU A 236 0.00 11.97 -4.52
CA LEU A 236 -1.26 11.37 -4.10
C LEU A 236 -1.71 11.87 -2.72
N GLY A 237 -0.79 12.25 -1.85
CA GLY A 237 -1.03 12.89 -0.55
C GLY A 237 -1.44 14.35 -0.64
N SER A 238 -1.33 14.99 -1.79
CA SER A 238 -1.58 16.43 -1.98
C SER A 238 -3.04 16.76 -2.33
N ALA A 239 -3.38 18.04 -2.31
CA ALA A 239 -4.66 18.54 -2.79
C ALA A 239 -4.83 18.37 -4.31
N ALA A 240 -3.72 18.31 -5.07
CA ALA A 240 -3.75 18.17 -6.52
C ALA A 240 -4.32 16.81 -7.00
N SER A 241 -4.32 15.80 -6.12
CA SER A 241 -4.84 14.46 -6.43
C SER A 241 -6.32 14.26 -6.07
N ARG A 242 -7.06 15.29 -5.72
CA ARG A 242 -8.44 15.21 -5.20
C ARG A 242 -9.43 14.46 -6.10
N GLU A 243 -9.19 14.46 -7.42
CA GLU A 243 -10.04 13.77 -8.40
C GLU A 243 -9.57 12.33 -8.69
N VAL A 244 -8.47 11.89 -8.04
CA VAL A 244 -7.92 10.55 -8.25
C VAL A 244 -8.26 9.68 -7.06
N THR A 245 -9.14 8.70 -7.28
CA THR A 245 -9.57 7.74 -6.25
C THR A 245 -9.87 6.37 -6.86
N GLY A 246 -9.72 5.31 -6.07
CA GLY A 246 -9.99 3.94 -6.50
C GLY A 246 -9.00 3.45 -7.57
N ARG A 247 -7.74 3.90 -7.55
CA ARG A 247 -6.73 3.51 -8.53
C ARG A 247 -5.57 2.77 -7.87
N VAL A 248 -4.98 1.88 -8.65
CA VAL A 248 -3.74 1.17 -8.31
C VAL A 248 -2.68 1.58 -9.32
N PHE A 249 -1.53 2.03 -8.82
CA PHE A 249 -0.42 2.50 -9.65
C PHE A 249 0.78 1.58 -9.51
N GLY A 250 1.25 0.98 -10.60
CA GLY A 250 2.57 0.35 -10.67
C GLY A 250 3.65 1.44 -10.73
N VAL A 251 4.68 1.32 -9.91
CA VAL A 251 5.81 2.26 -9.88
C VAL A 251 7.12 1.49 -9.92
N VAL A 252 7.93 1.73 -10.96
CA VAL A 252 9.25 1.12 -11.15
C VAL A 252 10.20 2.21 -11.63
N GLY A 253 11.12 2.64 -10.79
CA GLY A 253 11.97 3.78 -11.10
C GLY A 253 11.13 5.02 -11.45
N ASN A 254 11.38 5.60 -12.61
CA ASN A 254 10.65 6.77 -13.12
C ASN A 254 9.40 6.40 -13.95
N ARG A 255 9.05 5.12 -14.05
CA ARG A 255 7.87 4.65 -14.77
C ARG A 255 6.67 4.51 -13.83
N ILE A 256 5.58 5.17 -14.17
CA ILE A 256 4.28 5.05 -13.49
C ILE A 256 3.28 4.43 -14.48
N THR A 257 2.55 3.42 -14.02
CA THR A 257 1.52 2.72 -14.80
C THR A 257 0.24 2.65 -14.00
N VAL A 258 -0.91 2.95 -14.60
CA VAL A 258 -2.20 2.63 -13.99
C VAL A 258 -2.46 1.14 -14.21
N LEU A 259 -2.61 0.39 -13.12
CA LEU A 259 -2.98 -1.03 -13.19
C LEU A 259 -4.51 -1.11 -13.27
N GLU A 260 -5.00 -1.52 -14.44
CA GLU A 260 -6.43 -1.72 -14.66
C GLU A 260 -6.89 -2.97 -13.89
N GLY A 261 -8.05 -2.87 -13.27
CA GLY A 261 -8.63 -3.96 -12.50
C GLY A 261 -9.19 -5.10 -13.37
N TRP A 262 -9.85 -6.07 -12.73
CA TRP A 262 -10.55 -7.13 -13.42
C TRP A 262 -11.65 -6.57 -14.33
N VAL A 263 -11.64 -6.98 -15.59
CA VAL A 263 -12.65 -6.66 -16.58
C VAL A 263 -13.23 -7.97 -17.12
N ASN A 264 -14.51 -7.93 -17.58
CA ASN A 264 -15.13 -9.10 -18.20
C ASN A 264 -14.41 -9.44 -19.51
N GLY A 265 -14.03 -10.70 -19.64
CA GLY A 265 -13.48 -11.29 -20.87
C GLY A 265 -14.55 -11.88 -21.77
N PRO A 266 -14.17 -12.86 -22.64
CA PRO A 266 -15.10 -13.60 -23.47
C PRO A 266 -16.22 -14.23 -22.65
N ALA A 267 -17.44 -14.20 -23.16
CA ALA A 267 -18.63 -14.72 -22.50
C ALA A 267 -19.41 -15.67 -23.43
N ALA A 268 -20.18 -16.56 -22.82
CA ALA A 268 -21.18 -17.40 -23.50
C ALA A 268 -22.47 -17.37 -22.69
N SER A 269 -23.62 -17.54 -23.39
CA SER A 269 -24.94 -17.62 -22.79
C SER A 269 -25.69 -18.82 -23.35
N ALA A 270 -26.63 -19.35 -22.58
CA ALA A 270 -27.55 -20.37 -23.02
C ALA A 270 -28.98 -19.96 -22.65
N ASP A 271 -29.96 -20.49 -23.35
CA ASP A 271 -31.39 -20.25 -23.07
C ASP A 271 -31.88 -21.05 -21.84
N ALA A 272 -31.13 -22.07 -21.44
CA ALA A 272 -31.40 -22.92 -20.30
C ALA A 272 -30.15 -23.08 -19.41
N ARG A 273 -30.30 -23.77 -18.29
CA ARG A 273 -29.18 -24.09 -17.40
C ARG A 273 -28.18 -24.99 -18.14
N TRP A 274 -26.90 -24.61 -18.09
CA TRP A 274 -25.79 -25.44 -18.59
C TRP A 274 -25.74 -26.80 -17.92
N THR A 275 -25.46 -27.82 -18.71
CA THR A 275 -25.04 -29.13 -18.20
C THR A 275 -23.51 -29.21 -18.15
N PRO A 276 -22.92 -30.07 -17.27
CA PRO A 276 -21.46 -30.25 -17.24
C PRO A 276 -20.88 -30.69 -18.59
N GLU A 277 -21.63 -31.49 -19.36
CA GLU A 277 -21.23 -32.00 -20.68
C GLU A 277 -21.08 -30.87 -21.69
N GLU A 278 -22.05 -29.93 -21.73
CA GLU A 278 -22.00 -28.75 -22.61
C GLU A 278 -20.81 -27.86 -22.26
N LEU A 279 -20.53 -27.67 -20.96
CA LEU A 279 -19.40 -26.87 -20.48
C LEU A 279 -18.04 -27.46 -20.90
N SER A 280 -17.95 -28.75 -21.20
CA SER A 280 -16.71 -29.41 -21.70
C SER A 280 -16.22 -28.83 -23.03
N SER A 281 -17.09 -28.19 -23.81
CA SER A 281 -16.71 -27.47 -25.03
C SER A 281 -16.70 -25.95 -24.85
N VAL A 282 -17.65 -25.42 -24.09
CA VAL A 282 -17.82 -23.98 -23.91
C VAL A 282 -16.65 -23.34 -23.16
N VAL A 283 -16.27 -23.91 -22.01
CA VAL A 283 -15.22 -23.32 -21.16
C VAL A 283 -13.85 -23.31 -21.85
N PRO A 284 -13.37 -24.38 -22.48
CA PRO A 284 -12.11 -24.33 -23.25
C PRO A 284 -12.11 -23.27 -24.35
N ASN A 285 -13.25 -23.10 -25.06
CA ASN A 285 -13.39 -22.08 -26.09
C ASN A 285 -13.33 -20.65 -25.52
N LEU A 286 -13.90 -20.39 -24.35
CA LEU A 286 -13.78 -19.10 -23.67
C LEU A 286 -12.33 -18.83 -23.24
N VAL A 287 -11.67 -19.83 -22.63
CA VAL A 287 -10.27 -19.72 -22.22
C VAL A 287 -9.34 -19.47 -23.41
N ALA A 288 -9.54 -20.16 -24.53
CA ALA A 288 -8.74 -19.97 -25.75
C ALA A 288 -8.86 -18.56 -26.36
N LYS A 289 -9.98 -17.87 -26.12
CA LYS A 289 -10.22 -16.48 -26.58
C LYS A 289 -9.83 -15.44 -25.55
N ALA A 290 -9.64 -15.81 -24.30
CA ALA A 290 -9.25 -14.92 -23.25
C ALA A 290 -7.77 -14.50 -23.38
N ALA A 291 -7.46 -13.30 -22.91
CA ALA A 291 -6.07 -12.89 -22.79
C ALA A 291 -5.34 -13.80 -21.78
N PRO A 292 -4.08 -14.20 -22.05
CA PRO A 292 -3.31 -14.99 -21.11
C PRO A 292 -3.07 -14.24 -19.81
N ASN A 293 -2.84 -14.97 -18.71
CA ASN A 293 -2.41 -14.36 -17.46
C ASN A 293 -1.09 -13.63 -17.66
N ALA A 294 -0.95 -12.48 -17.03
CA ALA A 294 0.32 -11.77 -17.00
C ALA A 294 1.31 -12.46 -16.03
N ASP A 295 2.60 -12.32 -16.29
CA ASP A 295 3.66 -12.65 -15.33
C ASP A 295 3.75 -11.62 -14.20
N VAL A 296 4.62 -11.84 -13.21
CA VAL A 296 4.80 -10.94 -12.06
C VAL A 296 5.26 -9.53 -12.46
N LEU A 297 5.78 -9.35 -13.66
CA LEU A 297 6.17 -8.05 -14.22
C LEU A 297 5.01 -7.36 -14.97
N GLY A 298 3.87 -8.03 -15.09
CA GLY A 298 2.70 -7.54 -15.82
C GLY A 298 2.73 -7.80 -17.33
N ASN A 299 3.68 -8.60 -17.81
CA ASN A 299 3.78 -8.95 -19.23
C ASN A 299 2.87 -10.13 -19.57
N ARG A 300 2.16 -10.05 -20.69
CA ARG A 300 1.41 -11.17 -21.25
C ARG A 300 2.23 -11.85 -22.32
N ASN A 301 2.84 -12.98 -22.00
CA ASN A 301 3.62 -13.76 -22.95
C ASN A 301 2.67 -14.34 -24.02
N GLY A 302 2.90 -14.02 -25.29
CA GLY A 302 2.11 -14.51 -26.41
C GLY A 302 1.09 -13.52 -27.01
N ALA A 303 1.18 -12.24 -26.66
CA ALA A 303 0.45 -11.15 -27.34
C ALA A 303 1.36 -10.45 -28.36
#